data_456236e1d8014167a5e581f2d69d8fc6
#
_entry.id   456236e1d8014167a5e581f2d69d8fc6
#
_cell.length_a   1.000
_cell.length_b   1.000
_cell.length_c   1.000
_cell.angle_alpha   90.00
_cell.angle_beta   90.00
_cell.angle_gamma   90.00
#
_symmetry.space_group_name_H-M   'P 1'
#
loop_
_entity.id
_entity.type
_entity.pdbx_description
1 polymer ?
#
loop_
_entity_poly.entity_id
_entity_poly.type
_entity_poly.pdbx_seq_one_letter_code
_entity_poly.pdbx_strand_id
1 'polypeptide(L)'
;PGGLWIKCESCGAMLFRKEFEQRNRVCQTCNYHFTLPARERIALTADEGSFEEMWIKLGAEDVLEFNDRIPYGEKLIASRQKTGESDAMVTGKATIKGVPCALGVMNFQFMGGSMGMVVGTKIALLCEMAAEQGLPVVLFACSGGARMHEGAVSLMQMAKTCGALQRLHKSGGVSISVMTHPTTGGVTASFSSVCDFVIAEPGALIGFAGPRVIATTIKKELPKGFQRSEFLLEKGQLDRIVHRSNMRNELARLLAYSTGLDPVAVYKAGQEKAGEDRAGEERAGEAKAGDKKRAAVASAVASAAEVATKADKKSDAKAKKADKKKAKPKAKAKKG
;
A
#
# COMPACT_ATOMS: atom_id res chain seq x y z
N PRO A 1 2.48 -6.99 24.31
CA PRO A 1 1.79 -6.35 23.17
C PRO A 1 2.72 -6.31 21.97
N GLY A 2 2.86 -7.45 21.27
CA GLY A 2 3.69 -7.56 20.08
C GLY A 2 3.02 -6.80 18.93
N GLY A 3 3.76 -5.91 18.27
CA GLY A 3 3.33 -5.29 17.02
C GLY A 3 3.12 -3.78 17.04
N LEU A 4 3.29 -3.08 18.16
CA LEU A 4 3.20 -1.61 18.21
C LEU A 4 4.43 -0.90 17.63
N TRP A 5 5.57 -1.57 17.59
CA TRP A 5 6.84 -1.02 17.14
C TRP A 5 7.42 -1.80 15.99
N ILE A 6 8.03 -1.10 15.03
CA ILE A 6 8.74 -1.65 13.87
C ILE A 6 10.17 -1.15 13.92
N LYS A 7 11.16 -2.03 13.78
CA LYS A 7 12.56 -1.63 13.67
C LYS A 7 12.88 -1.31 12.21
N CYS A 8 13.46 -0.14 11.97
CA CYS A 8 13.92 0.22 10.63
C CYS A 8 15.09 -0.66 10.20
N GLU A 9 14.98 -1.31 9.05
CA GLU A 9 16.01 -2.19 8.50
C GLU A 9 17.28 -1.43 8.07
N SER A 10 17.16 -0.13 7.78
CA SER A 10 18.27 0.71 7.32
C SER A 10 19.03 1.35 8.47
N CYS A 11 18.35 2.06 9.40
CA CYS A 11 18.99 2.83 10.46
C CYS A 11 18.82 2.24 11.87
N GLY A 12 18.07 1.17 12.04
CA GLY A 12 17.82 0.52 13.33
C GLY A 12 16.84 1.26 14.25
N ALA A 13 16.33 2.43 13.87
CA ALA A 13 15.38 3.20 14.67
C ALA A 13 14.09 2.42 14.94
N MET A 14 13.54 2.57 16.15
CA MET A 14 12.22 2.02 16.50
C MET A 14 11.15 3.01 16.07
N LEU A 15 10.22 2.54 15.24
CA LEU A 15 9.14 3.32 14.64
C LEU A 15 7.80 2.88 15.26
N PHE A 16 6.97 3.83 15.67
CA PHE A 16 5.63 3.52 16.12
C PHE A 16 4.76 3.15 14.91
N ARG A 17 4.14 1.95 14.94
CA ARG A 17 3.44 1.37 13.78
C ARG A 17 2.42 2.33 13.16
N LYS A 18 1.59 2.97 13.98
CA LYS A 18 0.53 3.89 13.49
C LYS A 18 1.11 5.09 12.72
N GLU A 19 2.15 5.71 13.25
CA GLU A 19 2.83 6.84 12.58
C GLU A 19 3.56 6.39 11.30
N PHE A 20 4.18 5.22 11.36
CA PHE A 20 4.84 4.62 10.20
C PHE A 20 3.85 4.33 9.05
N GLU A 21 2.67 3.82 9.35
CA GLU A 21 1.59 3.59 8.37
C GLU A 21 1.05 4.91 7.81
N GLN A 22 0.82 5.92 8.65
CA GLN A 22 0.42 7.26 8.23
C GLN A 22 1.44 7.95 7.32
N ARG A 23 2.72 7.62 7.45
CA ARG A 23 3.81 8.08 6.57
C ARG A 23 4.05 7.17 5.37
N ASN A 24 3.06 6.38 5.00
CA ASN A 24 3.11 5.46 3.85
C ASN A 24 4.32 4.50 3.90
N ARG A 25 4.64 4.00 5.10
CA ARG A 25 5.77 3.10 5.38
C ARG A 25 7.13 3.69 4.98
N VAL A 26 7.35 4.96 5.24
CA VAL A 26 8.64 5.64 5.11
C VAL A 26 9.19 5.94 6.49
N CYS A 27 10.46 5.58 6.74
CA CYS A 27 11.13 5.83 8.01
C CYS A 27 11.29 7.33 8.26
N GLN A 28 10.80 7.82 9.39
CA GLN A 28 10.89 9.24 9.75
C GLN A 28 12.33 9.69 10.06
N THR A 29 13.23 8.74 10.41
CA THR A 29 14.61 9.05 10.81
C THR A 29 15.56 9.10 9.62
N CYS A 30 15.46 8.13 8.68
CA CYS A 30 16.41 8.01 7.57
C CYS A 30 15.77 8.01 6.18
N ASN A 31 14.47 8.25 6.08
CA ASN A 31 13.70 8.20 4.83
C ASN A 31 13.79 6.87 4.06
N TYR A 32 14.11 5.77 4.75
CA TYR A 32 14.07 4.47 4.12
C TYR A 32 12.64 4.10 3.72
N HIS A 33 12.47 3.75 2.44
CA HIS A 33 11.20 3.36 1.84
C HIS A 33 11.01 1.85 1.95
N PHE A 34 10.17 1.40 2.89
CA PHE A 34 9.82 -0.01 3.03
C PHE A 34 8.96 -0.48 1.86
N THR A 35 8.94 -1.80 1.63
CA THR A 35 8.05 -2.40 0.64
C THR A 35 6.59 -2.14 0.99
N LEU A 36 5.77 -1.88 -0.03
CA LEU A 36 4.31 -1.75 0.09
C LEU A 36 3.62 -2.96 -0.54
N PRO A 37 2.54 -3.49 0.09
CA PRO A 37 1.61 -4.37 -0.60
C PRO A 37 1.02 -3.70 -1.84
N ALA A 38 0.68 -4.50 -2.86
CA ALA A 38 0.17 -3.94 -4.11
C ALA A 38 -1.11 -3.11 -3.92
N ARG A 39 -2.05 -3.56 -3.07
CA ARG A 39 -3.30 -2.85 -2.78
C ARG A 39 -3.06 -1.49 -2.11
N GLU A 40 -2.13 -1.42 -1.15
CA GLU A 40 -1.75 -0.15 -0.54
C GLU A 40 -1.10 0.80 -1.55
N ARG A 41 -0.25 0.28 -2.45
CA ARG A 41 0.37 1.07 -3.53
C ARG A 41 -0.69 1.64 -4.47
N ILE A 42 -1.66 0.83 -4.87
CA ILE A 42 -2.78 1.27 -5.72
C ILE A 42 -3.58 2.37 -5.03
N ALA A 43 -3.96 2.18 -3.77
CA ALA A 43 -4.71 3.17 -3.00
C ALA A 43 -3.97 4.51 -2.82
N LEU A 44 -2.62 4.49 -2.74
CA LEU A 44 -1.81 5.72 -2.68
C LEU A 44 -1.63 6.42 -4.02
N THR A 45 -1.86 5.71 -5.13
CA THR A 45 -1.50 6.18 -6.48
C THR A 45 -2.72 6.56 -7.29
N ALA A 46 -3.70 5.67 -7.36
CA ALA A 46 -4.94 5.88 -8.11
C ALA A 46 -5.91 6.83 -7.39
N ASP A 47 -6.82 7.38 -8.13
CA ASP A 47 -7.96 8.11 -7.57
C ASP A 47 -8.89 7.13 -6.87
N GLU A 48 -9.53 7.56 -5.79
CA GLU A 48 -10.43 6.72 -5.00
C GLU A 48 -11.56 6.16 -5.88
N GLY A 49 -11.77 4.84 -5.79
CA GLY A 49 -12.80 4.14 -6.56
C GLY A 49 -12.54 4.01 -8.07
N SER A 50 -11.42 4.55 -8.60
CA SER A 50 -11.13 4.53 -10.04
C SER A 50 -10.46 3.23 -10.52
N PHE A 51 -9.90 2.42 -9.62
CA PHE A 51 -9.17 1.22 -10.01
C PHE A 51 -10.12 0.08 -10.38
N GLU A 52 -10.14 -0.28 -11.65
CA GLU A 52 -10.88 -1.42 -12.21
C GLU A 52 -9.90 -2.57 -12.47
N GLU A 53 -9.88 -3.57 -11.57
CA GLU A 53 -8.95 -4.69 -11.65
C GLU A 53 -9.30 -5.64 -12.80
N MET A 54 -8.26 -6.05 -13.53
CA MET A 54 -8.38 -6.97 -14.67
C MET A 54 -7.56 -8.24 -14.45
N TRP A 55 -8.00 -9.34 -15.07
CA TRP A 55 -7.34 -10.67 -15.02
C TRP A 55 -7.13 -11.21 -13.61
N ILE A 56 -8.07 -10.96 -12.70
CA ILE A 56 -8.02 -11.36 -11.29
C ILE A 56 -7.80 -12.87 -11.13
N LYS A 57 -8.44 -13.66 -11.98
CA LYS A 57 -8.40 -15.14 -11.91
C LYS A 57 -7.14 -15.76 -12.50
N LEU A 58 -6.29 -14.96 -13.18
CA LEU A 58 -5.06 -15.47 -13.77
C LEU A 58 -4.03 -15.74 -12.67
N GLY A 59 -3.76 -16.99 -12.40
CA GLY A 59 -2.85 -17.47 -11.37
C GLY A 59 -1.89 -18.54 -11.89
N ALA A 60 -0.69 -18.62 -11.30
CA ALA A 60 0.32 -19.62 -11.69
C ALA A 60 -0.11 -21.03 -11.27
N GLU A 61 0.32 -22.01 -12.06
CA GLU A 61 0.20 -23.45 -11.81
C GLU A 61 1.60 -24.08 -11.84
N ASP A 62 1.79 -25.17 -11.11
CA ASP A 62 3.05 -25.91 -11.10
C ASP A 62 3.08 -26.93 -12.24
N VAL A 63 3.39 -26.45 -13.44
CA VAL A 63 3.45 -27.30 -14.65
C VAL A 63 4.74 -28.12 -14.76
N LEU A 64 5.76 -27.78 -13.96
CA LEU A 64 7.06 -28.46 -13.97
C LEU A 64 7.23 -29.43 -12.79
N GLU A 65 6.23 -29.51 -11.91
CA GLU A 65 6.30 -30.29 -10.65
C GLU A 65 7.58 -29.98 -9.86
N PHE A 66 7.92 -28.68 -9.80
CA PHE A 66 9.17 -28.22 -9.21
C PHE A 66 9.17 -28.45 -7.70
N ASN A 67 10.16 -29.20 -7.25
CA ASN A 67 10.37 -29.47 -5.83
C ASN A 67 11.77 -29.05 -5.41
N ASP A 68 11.84 -28.18 -4.40
CA ASP A 68 13.05 -27.82 -3.66
C ASP A 68 12.90 -28.42 -2.24
N ARG A 69 12.80 -27.60 -1.20
CA ARG A 69 12.47 -28.03 0.17
C ARG A 69 10.97 -28.19 0.39
N ILE A 70 10.20 -27.42 -0.36
CA ILE A 70 8.73 -27.41 -0.36
C ILE A 70 8.28 -27.39 -1.83
N PRO A 71 7.33 -28.24 -2.23
CA PRO A 71 6.76 -28.24 -3.58
C PRO A 71 6.26 -26.86 -4.00
N TYR A 72 6.46 -26.49 -5.26
CA TYR A 72 6.06 -25.17 -5.77
C TYR A 72 4.55 -24.94 -5.64
N GLY A 73 3.73 -25.95 -5.90
CA GLY A 73 2.28 -25.87 -5.72
C GLY A 73 1.86 -25.48 -4.30
N GLU A 74 2.53 -26.02 -3.28
CA GLU A 74 2.27 -25.66 -1.87
C GLU A 74 2.71 -24.21 -1.57
N LYS A 75 3.85 -23.77 -2.12
CA LYS A 75 4.30 -22.37 -1.98
C LYS A 75 3.31 -21.40 -2.62
N LEU A 76 2.71 -21.76 -3.77
CA LEU A 76 1.67 -20.96 -4.42
C LEU A 76 0.43 -20.83 -3.53
N ILE A 77 -0.07 -21.96 -3.00
CA ILE A 77 -1.24 -21.97 -2.11
C ILE A 77 -0.98 -21.09 -0.88
N ALA A 78 0.16 -21.28 -0.21
CA ALA A 78 0.53 -20.48 0.97
C ALA A 78 0.66 -18.99 0.64
N SER A 79 1.23 -18.63 -0.52
CA SER A 79 1.37 -17.24 -0.95
C SER A 79 0.02 -16.59 -1.25
N ARG A 80 -0.91 -17.30 -1.90
CA ARG A 80 -2.28 -16.85 -2.15
C ARG A 80 -3.04 -16.63 -0.84
N GLN A 81 -2.95 -17.57 0.10
CA GLN A 81 -3.58 -17.42 1.43
C GLN A 81 -3.04 -16.24 2.21
N LYS A 82 -1.72 -16.01 2.14
CA LYS A 82 -1.04 -14.92 2.85
C LYS A 82 -1.37 -13.55 2.28
N THR A 83 -1.47 -13.43 0.95
CA THR A 83 -1.55 -12.12 0.27
C THR A 83 -2.96 -11.79 -0.21
N GLY A 84 -3.83 -12.78 -0.38
CA GLY A 84 -5.13 -12.62 -1.04
C GLY A 84 -5.04 -12.44 -2.56
N GLU A 85 -3.82 -12.50 -3.15
CA GLU A 85 -3.59 -12.28 -4.57
C GLU A 85 -3.44 -13.60 -5.33
N SER A 86 -3.83 -13.61 -6.61
CA SER A 86 -3.66 -14.78 -7.49
C SER A 86 -2.19 -15.03 -7.86
N ASP A 87 -1.40 -13.95 -8.00
CA ASP A 87 0.04 -13.97 -8.28
C ASP A 87 0.70 -12.64 -7.88
N ALA A 88 1.99 -12.48 -8.15
CA ALA A 88 2.82 -11.33 -7.76
C ALA A 88 2.53 -10.03 -8.54
N MET A 89 1.45 -9.95 -9.29
CA MET A 89 1.09 -8.78 -10.10
C MET A 89 -0.40 -8.50 -10.05
N VAL A 90 -0.76 -7.25 -9.72
CA VAL A 90 -2.13 -6.73 -9.80
C VAL A 90 -2.17 -5.72 -10.95
N THR A 91 -3.14 -5.84 -11.85
CA THR A 91 -3.26 -5.03 -13.06
C THR A 91 -4.68 -4.56 -13.28
N GLY A 92 -4.84 -3.38 -13.86
CA GLY A 92 -6.16 -2.82 -14.16
C GLY A 92 -6.09 -1.46 -14.84
N LYS A 93 -7.24 -0.84 -15.01
CA LYS A 93 -7.37 0.56 -15.42
C LYS A 93 -7.54 1.43 -14.18
N ALA A 94 -7.05 2.66 -14.24
CA ALA A 94 -7.19 3.63 -13.16
C ALA A 94 -7.16 5.06 -13.70
N THR A 95 -7.51 6.02 -12.86
CA THR A 95 -7.14 7.41 -13.08
C THR A 95 -6.14 7.85 -11.99
N ILE A 96 -5.22 8.72 -12.36
CA ILE A 96 -4.29 9.37 -11.44
C ILE A 96 -4.48 10.87 -11.58
N LYS A 97 -5.08 11.51 -10.59
CA LYS A 97 -5.52 12.92 -10.65
C LYS A 97 -6.36 13.22 -11.90
N GLY A 98 -7.31 12.36 -12.18
CA GLY A 98 -8.23 12.46 -13.31
C GLY A 98 -7.64 12.02 -14.65
N VAL A 99 -6.34 11.71 -14.75
CA VAL A 99 -5.72 11.25 -16.00
C VAL A 99 -5.82 9.73 -16.10
N PRO A 100 -6.47 9.17 -17.13
CA PRO A 100 -6.63 7.73 -17.28
C PRO A 100 -5.31 7.04 -17.63
N CYS A 101 -5.10 5.84 -17.10
CA CYS A 101 -3.94 5.00 -17.38
C CYS A 101 -4.23 3.51 -17.18
N ALA A 102 -3.40 2.68 -17.78
CA ALA A 102 -3.28 1.27 -17.48
C ALA A 102 -2.24 1.09 -16.35
N LEU A 103 -2.64 0.52 -15.21
CA LEU A 103 -1.82 0.44 -14.01
C LEU A 103 -1.47 -1.01 -13.67
N GLY A 104 -0.19 -1.30 -13.51
CA GLY A 104 0.32 -2.57 -13.05
C GLY A 104 1.20 -2.42 -11.82
N VAL A 105 0.94 -3.20 -10.77
CA VAL A 105 1.67 -3.10 -9.49
C VAL A 105 2.12 -4.48 -9.03
N MET A 106 3.44 -4.66 -8.88
CA MET A 106 4.00 -5.89 -8.34
C MET A 106 3.83 -5.97 -6.82
N ASN A 107 3.57 -7.17 -6.32
CA ASN A 107 3.45 -7.47 -4.90
C ASN A 107 4.64 -8.28 -4.39
N PHE A 108 5.56 -7.64 -3.69
CA PHE A 108 6.74 -8.30 -3.12
C PHE A 108 6.39 -9.37 -2.08
N GLN A 109 5.24 -9.26 -1.44
CA GLN A 109 4.81 -10.26 -0.44
C GLN A 109 4.45 -11.61 -1.07
N PHE A 110 4.12 -11.63 -2.37
CA PHE A 110 3.88 -12.86 -3.10
C PHE A 110 5.22 -13.39 -3.64
N MET A 111 5.81 -14.36 -2.99
CA MET A 111 7.06 -15.03 -3.38
C MET A 111 8.20 -14.05 -3.76
N GLY A 112 8.38 -12.97 -2.98
CA GLY A 112 9.40 -11.95 -3.26
C GLY A 112 9.15 -11.15 -4.53
N GLY A 113 7.91 -11.03 -4.99
CA GLY A 113 7.57 -10.34 -6.25
C GLY A 113 8.19 -10.99 -7.48
N SER A 114 8.53 -12.29 -7.42
CA SER A 114 9.24 -12.95 -8.52
C SER A 114 8.40 -13.03 -9.79
N MET A 115 9.04 -12.71 -10.92
CA MET A 115 8.42 -12.71 -12.24
C MET A 115 8.33 -14.13 -12.79
N GLY A 116 7.13 -14.71 -12.80
CA GLY A 116 6.76 -15.93 -13.48
C GLY A 116 5.87 -15.69 -14.70
N MET A 117 5.36 -16.76 -15.28
CA MET A 117 4.51 -16.72 -16.47
C MET A 117 3.31 -15.79 -16.33
N VAL A 118 2.65 -15.78 -15.15
CA VAL A 118 1.47 -14.94 -14.90
C VAL A 118 1.84 -13.46 -14.87
N VAL A 119 2.92 -13.08 -14.19
CA VAL A 119 3.39 -11.69 -14.15
C VAL A 119 3.67 -11.18 -15.57
N GLY A 120 4.46 -11.94 -16.35
CA GLY A 120 4.75 -11.57 -17.73
C GLY A 120 3.51 -11.52 -18.61
N THR A 121 2.55 -12.43 -18.41
CA THR A 121 1.28 -12.42 -19.14
C THR A 121 0.42 -11.22 -18.78
N LYS A 122 0.27 -10.90 -17.51
CA LYS A 122 -0.49 -9.72 -17.06
C LYS A 122 0.09 -8.41 -17.61
N ILE A 123 1.43 -8.28 -17.64
CA ILE A 123 2.09 -7.11 -18.23
C ILE A 123 1.82 -7.05 -19.74
N ALA A 124 1.93 -8.17 -20.45
CA ALA A 124 1.67 -8.22 -21.89
C ALA A 124 0.22 -7.82 -22.22
N LEU A 125 -0.76 -8.42 -21.53
CA LEU A 125 -2.17 -8.10 -21.70
C LEU A 125 -2.48 -6.64 -21.35
N LEU A 126 -1.82 -6.10 -20.31
CA LEU A 126 -1.97 -4.70 -19.93
C LEU A 126 -1.48 -3.76 -21.02
N CYS A 127 -0.31 -4.04 -21.62
CA CYS A 127 0.24 -3.27 -22.72
C CYS A 127 -0.62 -3.38 -24.00
N GLU A 128 -1.15 -4.56 -24.30
CA GLU A 128 -2.02 -4.79 -25.47
C GLU A 128 -3.33 -4.01 -25.30
N MET A 129 -3.99 -4.12 -24.17
CA MET A 129 -5.20 -3.35 -23.85
C MET A 129 -4.94 -1.84 -23.89
N ALA A 130 -3.81 -1.39 -23.33
CA ALA A 130 -3.43 0.02 -23.35
C ALA A 130 -3.20 0.55 -24.78
N ALA A 131 -2.55 -0.23 -25.63
CA ALA A 131 -2.35 0.09 -27.05
C ALA A 131 -3.69 0.23 -27.81
N GLU A 132 -4.64 -0.68 -27.56
CA GLU A 132 -5.97 -0.65 -28.17
C GLU A 132 -6.80 0.55 -27.71
N GLN A 133 -6.66 0.97 -26.45
CA GLN A 133 -7.45 2.03 -25.84
C GLN A 133 -6.74 3.39 -25.82
N GLY A 134 -5.52 3.49 -26.33
CA GLY A 134 -4.73 4.72 -26.32
C GLY A 134 -4.35 5.20 -24.92
N LEU A 135 -4.19 4.26 -23.97
CA LEU A 135 -3.85 4.58 -22.59
C LEU A 135 -2.34 4.51 -22.35
N PRO A 136 -1.74 5.43 -21.60
CA PRO A 136 -0.39 5.27 -21.08
C PRO A 136 -0.34 4.15 -20.03
N VAL A 137 0.80 3.47 -19.94
CA VAL A 137 1.04 2.36 -19.00
C VAL A 137 1.93 2.81 -17.86
N VAL A 138 1.53 2.52 -16.62
CA VAL A 138 2.34 2.73 -15.41
C VAL A 138 2.61 1.39 -14.75
N LEU A 139 3.87 1.04 -14.55
CA LEU A 139 4.31 -0.23 -13.95
C LEU A 139 5.14 0.02 -12.69
N PHE A 140 4.62 -0.36 -11.53
CA PHE A 140 5.40 -0.41 -10.29
C PHE A 140 6.14 -1.74 -10.19
N ALA A 141 7.46 -1.70 -10.25
CA ALA A 141 8.32 -2.85 -10.10
C ALA A 141 8.81 -3.01 -8.65
N CYS A 142 8.63 -4.20 -8.09
CA CYS A 142 9.13 -4.59 -6.77
C CYS A 142 9.38 -6.10 -6.77
N SER A 143 10.64 -6.54 -6.96
CA SER A 143 10.93 -7.94 -7.27
C SER A 143 12.33 -8.38 -6.90
N GLY A 144 12.43 -9.65 -6.47
CA GLY A 144 13.68 -10.39 -6.35
C GLY A 144 14.22 -10.95 -7.67
N GLY A 145 13.48 -10.84 -8.79
CA GLY A 145 13.90 -11.30 -10.11
C GLY A 145 12.99 -12.37 -10.72
N ALA A 146 13.53 -13.19 -11.62
CA ALA A 146 12.80 -14.27 -12.28
C ALA A 146 12.42 -15.39 -11.28
N ARG A 147 11.26 -16.00 -11.45
CA ARG A 147 10.75 -17.07 -10.60
C ARG A 147 11.41 -18.40 -10.92
N MET A 148 12.39 -18.81 -10.12
CA MET A 148 13.19 -20.02 -10.37
C MET A 148 12.35 -21.31 -10.46
N HIS A 149 11.21 -21.37 -9.79
CA HIS A 149 10.33 -22.54 -9.79
C HIS A 149 9.68 -22.82 -11.16
N GLU A 150 9.64 -21.83 -12.02
CA GLU A 150 9.10 -21.95 -13.39
C GLU A 150 10.21 -22.13 -14.44
N GLY A 151 11.46 -22.34 -14.01
CA GLY A 151 12.58 -22.65 -14.88
C GLY A 151 12.77 -21.65 -16.03
N ALA A 152 13.02 -22.15 -17.23
CA ALA A 152 13.21 -21.33 -18.43
C ALA A 152 11.99 -20.50 -18.82
N VAL A 153 10.77 -20.93 -18.44
CA VAL A 153 9.54 -20.18 -18.72
C VAL A 153 9.58 -18.80 -18.06
N SER A 154 10.10 -18.71 -16.83
CA SER A 154 10.25 -17.42 -16.15
C SER A 154 11.26 -16.49 -16.84
N LEU A 155 12.32 -17.03 -17.43
CA LEU A 155 13.30 -16.24 -18.19
C LEU A 155 12.70 -15.71 -19.50
N MET A 156 11.85 -16.47 -20.16
CA MET A 156 11.16 -16.05 -21.38
C MET A 156 10.19 -14.90 -21.14
N GLN A 157 9.76 -14.66 -19.89
CA GLN A 157 8.92 -13.50 -19.58
C GLN A 157 9.64 -12.17 -19.79
N MET A 158 10.97 -12.14 -19.71
CA MET A 158 11.76 -10.95 -20.02
C MET A 158 11.54 -10.53 -21.48
N ALA A 159 11.70 -11.45 -22.43
CA ALA A 159 11.45 -11.18 -23.84
C ALA A 159 9.97 -10.85 -24.12
N LYS A 160 9.03 -11.57 -23.48
CA LYS A 160 7.60 -11.37 -23.64
C LYS A 160 7.17 -9.95 -23.22
N THR A 161 7.62 -9.48 -22.09
CA THR A 161 7.29 -8.14 -21.57
C THR A 161 7.91 -7.03 -22.38
N CYS A 162 9.20 -7.18 -22.80
CA CYS A 162 9.85 -6.24 -23.71
C CYS A 162 9.14 -6.18 -25.08
N GLY A 163 8.75 -7.33 -25.62
CA GLY A 163 7.99 -7.39 -26.88
C GLY A 163 6.60 -6.74 -26.78
N ALA A 164 5.94 -6.83 -25.62
CA ALA A 164 4.67 -6.16 -25.38
C ALA A 164 4.83 -4.63 -25.33
N LEU A 165 5.84 -4.14 -24.60
CA LEU A 165 6.19 -2.71 -24.56
C LEU A 165 6.55 -2.18 -25.95
N GLN A 166 7.33 -2.95 -26.73
CA GLN A 166 7.66 -2.57 -28.11
C GLN A 166 6.41 -2.42 -29.00
N ARG A 167 5.37 -3.28 -28.82
CA ARG A 167 4.09 -3.13 -29.53
C ARG A 167 3.35 -1.88 -29.07
N LEU A 168 3.32 -1.61 -27.76
CA LEU A 168 2.75 -0.39 -27.21
C LEU A 168 3.41 0.86 -27.80
N HIS A 169 4.76 0.93 -27.82
CA HIS A 169 5.49 2.06 -28.41
C HIS A 169 5.20 2.23 -29.91
N LYS A 170 5.11 1.12 -30.67
CA LYS A 170 4.75 1.17 -32.09
C LYS A 170 3.35 1.72 -32.35
N SER A 171 2.41 1.56 -31.41
CA SER A 171 1.08 2.18 -31.48
C SER A 171 1.05 3.64 -31.02
N GLY A 172 2.19 4.23 -30.65
CA GLY A 172 2.27 5.59 -30.08
C GLY A 172 1.98 5.67 -28.58
N GLY A 173 1.82 4.52 -27.92
CA GLY A 173 1.60 4.46 -26.47
C GLY A 173 2.87 4.75 -25.68
N VAL A 174 2.70 5.29 -24.46
CA VAL A 174 3.78 5.66 -23.53
C VAL A 174 3.78 4.75 -22.32
N SER A 175 4.98 4.41 -21.85
CA SER A 175 5.20 3.57 -20.68
C SER A 175 6.04 4.26 -19.62
N ILE A 176 5.64 4.11 -18.34
CA ILE A 176 6.34 4.65 -17.18
C ILE A 176 6.65 3.50 -16.22
N SER A 177 7.91 3.29 -15.91
CA SER A 177 8.35 2.36 -14.87
C SER A 177 8.66 3.10 -13.58
N VAL A 178 8.15 2.58 -12.45
CA VAL A 178 8.49 3.04 -11.11
C VAL A 178 9.21 1.91 -10.39
N MET A 179 10.53 2.01 -10.29
CA MET A 179 11.34 1.01 -9.60
C MET A 179 11.37 1.28 -8.10
N THR A 180 10.85 0.34 -7.32
CA THR A 180 10.82 0.42 -5.85
C THR A 180 11.79 -0.57 -5.22
N HIS A 181 11.98 -0.47 -3.91
CA HIS A 181 12.89 -1.37 -3.18
C HIS A 181 12.24 -2.73 -2.88
N PRO A 182 12.88 -3.88 -3.26
CA PRO A 182 13.95 -4.02 -4.25
C PRO A 182 13.39 -4.23 -5.67
N THR A 183 14.14 -3.87 -6.71
CA THR A 183 13.88 -4.27 -8.10
C THR A 183 15.13 -4.90 -8.68
N THR A 184 15.15 -6.23 -8.78
CA THR A 184 16.38 -6.96 -9.12
C THR A 184 16.19 -8.04 -10.19
N GLY A 185 17.29 -8.57 -10.71
CA GLY A 185 17.31 -9.70 -11.62
C GLY A 185 16.65 -9.43 -12.96
N GLY A 186 15.92 -10.42 -13.45
CA GLY A 186 15.23 -10.36 -14.73
C GLY A 186 14.18 -9.25 -14.83
N VAL A 187 13.64 -8.75 -13.73
CA VAL A 187 12.69 -7.63 -13.73
C VAL A 187 13.41 -6.34 -14.08
N THR A 188 14.56 -6.05 -13.45
CA THR A 188 15.37 -4.89 -13.83
C THR A 188 15.87 -5.01 -15.27
N ALA A 189 16.33 -6.19 -15.70
CA ALA A 189 16.87 -6.40 -17.03
C ALA A 189 15.81 -6.61 -18.13
N SER A 190 14.55 -6.24 -17.87
CA SER A 190 13.46 -6.36 -18.83
C SER A 190 12.54 -5.13 -18.80
N PHE A 191 11.25 -5.32 -18.60
CA PHE A 191 10.24 -4.27 -18.75
C PHE A 191 10.54 -3.01 -17.94
N SER A 192 11.15 -3.12 -16.75
CA SER A 192 11.33 -1.96 -15.90
C SER A 192 12.44 -1.00 -16.36
N SER A 193 13.38 -1.45 -17.22
CA SER A 193 14.45 -0.59 -17.77
C SER A 193 14.18 -0.10 -19.18
N VAL A 194 13.16 -0.63 -19.87
CA VAL A 194 12.90 -0.32 -21.28
C VAL A 194 11.66 0.53 -21.50
N CYS A 195 11.05 1.02 -20.42
CA CYS A 195 9.98 2.00 -20.48
C CYS A 195 10.51 3.37 -20.97
N ASP A 196 9.60 4.23 -21.48
CA ASP A 196 9.95 5.58 -21.93
C ASP A 196 10.42 6.48 -20.80
N PHE A 197 9.83 6.32 -19.62
CA PHE A 197 10.26 6.98 -18.38
C PHE A 197 10.57 5.95 -17.33
N VAL A 198 11.76 6.03 -16.75
CA VAL A 198 12.24 5.15 -15.68
C VAL A 198 12.52 5.96 -14.43
N ILE A 199 11.62 5.90 -13.47
CA ILE A 199 11.74 6.62 -12.20
C ILE A 199 11.91 5.65 -11.04
N ALA A 200 12.45 6.11 -9.92
CA ALA A 200 12.67 5.25 -8.74
C ALA A 200 12.32 5.96 -7.43
N GLU A 201 12.04 5.16 -6.39
CA GLU A 201 11.99 5.66 -5.02
C GLU A 201 13.43 5.86 -4.46
N PRO A 202 13.64 6.82 -3.52
CA PRO A 202 14.94 7.05 -2.89
C PRO A 202 15.52 5.79 -2.24
N GLY A 203 16.82 5.57 -2.40
CA GLY A 203 17.56 4.47 -1.79
C GLY A 203 17.14 3.06 -2.25
N ALA A 204 16.31 2.94 -3.28
CA ALA A 204 15.87 1.65 -3.78
C ALA A 204 17.06 0.82 -4.29
N LEU A 205 17.09 -0.47 -3.93
CA LEU A 205 18.04 -1.43 -4.48
C LEU A 205 17.56 -1.84 -5.87
N ILE A 206 18.32 -1.49 -6.88
CA ILE A 206 18.00 -1.75 -8.29
C ILE A 206 19.23 -2.32 -8.98
N GLY A 207 19.13 -3.51 -9.54
CA GLY A 207 20.25 -4.12 -10.23
C GLY A 207 19.96 -5.53 -10.73
N PHE A 208 20.82 -6.05 -11.63
CA PHE A 208 20.63 -7.40 -12.16
C PHE A 208 21.02 -8.46 -11.15
N ALA A 209 22.27 -8.51 -10.75
CA ALA A 209 22.75 -9.44 -9.73
C ALA A 209 22.76 -8.74 -8.35
N GLY A 210 22.39 -9.50 -7.29
CA GLY A 210 22.46 -8.95 -5.95
C GLY A 210 23.89 -8.56 -5.53
N PRO A 211 24.06 -7.50 -4.72
CA PRO A 211 25.41 -7.01 -4.33
C PRO A 211 26.29 -8.10 -3.72
N ARG A 212 25.73 -9.04 -2.95
CA ARG A 212 26.46 -10.17 -2.36
C ARG A 212 27.03 -11.12 -3.42
N VAL A 213 26.22 -11.43 -4.45
CA VAL A 213 26.65 -12.30 -5.56
C VAL A 213 27.79 -11.66 -6.32
N ILE A 214 27.70 -10.37 -6.63
CA ILE A 214 28.74 -9.63 -7.33
C ILE A 214 30.03 -9.60 -6.50
N ALA A 215 29.95 -9.22 -5.22
CA ALA A 215 31.11 -9.15 -4.33
C ALA A 215 31.83 -10.49 -4.19
N THR A 216 31.06 -11.60 -4.05
CA THR A 216 31.63 -12.96 -4.00
C THR A 216 32.26 -13.41 -5.29
N THR A 217 31.68 -13.03 -6.45
CA THR A 217 32.16 -13.45 -7.76
C THR A 217 33.42 -12.69 -8.18
N ILE A 218 33.42 -11.36 -8.04
CA ILE A 218 34.58 -10.54 -8.43
C ILE A 218 35.61 -10.36 -7.31
N LYS A 219 35.29 -10.78 -6.09
CA LYS A 219 36.14 -10.69 -4.88
C LYS A 219 36.72 -9.29 -4.65
N LYS A 220 35.93 -8.25 -4.93
CA LYS A 220 36.28 -6.84 -4.74
C LYS A 220 35.18 -6.14 -3.97
N GLU A 221 35.55 -5.12 -3.20
CA GLU A 221 34.57 -4.23 -2.58
C GLU A 221 33.83 -3.42 -3.65
N LEU A 222 32.52 -3.34 -3.46
CA LEU A 222 31.67 -2.56 -4.38
C LEU A 222 31.72 -1.07 -3.99
N PRO A 223 31.64 -0.15 -4.95
CA PRO A 223 31.55 1.28 -4.68
C PRO A 223 30.42 1.60 -3.68
N LYS A 224 30.64 2.62 -2.85
CA LYS A 224 29.61 3.10 -1.92
C LYS A 224 28.35 3.51 -2.70
N GLY A 225 27.20 3.02 -2.24
CA GLY A 225 25.92 3.29 -2.91
C GLY A 225 25.66 2.47 -4.18
N PHE A 226 26.52 1.52 -4.52
CA PHE A 226 26.35 0.67 -5.69
C PHE A 226 24.95 0.03 -5.75
N GLN A 227 24.33 0.06 -6.92
CA GLN A 227 22.96 -0.41 -7.18
C GLN A 227 21.87 0.31 -6.35
N ARG A 228 22.15 1.50 -5.84
CA ARG A 228 21.09 2.35 -5.28
C ARG A 228 20.56 3.30 -6.36
N SER A 229 19.31 3.72 -6.19
CA SER A 229 18.66 4.64 -7.15
C SER A 229 19.51 5.88 -7.42
N GLU A 230 20.16 6.45 -6.40
CA GLU A 230 21.03 7.63 -6.54
C GLU A 230 22.25 7.35 -7.44
N PHE A 231 22.87 6.18 -7.27
CA PHE A 231 24.01 5.76 -8.12
C PHE A 231 23.55 5.55 -9.57
N LEU A 232 22.37 4.94 -9.78
CA LEU A 232 21.83 4.70 -11.10
C LEU A 232 21.42 5.99 -11.82
N LEU A 233 20.89 6.97 -11.08
CA LEU A 233 20.60 8.30 -11.62
C LEU A 233 21.88 9.00 -12.06
N GLU A 234 22.95 8.97 -11.25
CA GLU A 234 24.28 9.50 -11.64
C GLU A 234 24.85 8.85 -12.90
N LYS A 235 24.57 7.55 -13.11
CA LYS A 235 25.02 6.81 -14.29
C LYS A 235 24.05 6.89 -15.49
N GLY A 236 23.01 7.71 -15.42
CA GLY A 236 22.05 7.91 -16.50
C GLY A 236 21.13 6.71 -16.78
N GLN A 237 20.95 5.82 -15.80
CA GLN A 237 20.05 4.66 -15.92
C GLN A 237 18.64 4.91 -15.36
N LEU A 238 18.42 6.07 -14.76
CA LEU A 238 17.12 6.57 -14.27
C LEU A 238 16.94 8.00 -14.75
N ASP A 239 15.70 8.36 -15.04
CA ASP A 239 15.34 9.74 -15.38
C ASP A 239 15.15 10.59 -14.13
N ARG A 240 14.63 9.99 -13.05
CA ARG A 240 14.32 10.72 -11.82
C ARG A 240 14.20 9.82 -10.58
N ILE A 241 14.52 10.40 -9.42
CA ILE A 241 14.21 9.84 -8.12
C ILE A 241 13.07 10.66 -7.49
N VAL A 242 12.01 9.98 -7.07
CA VAL A 242 10.79 10.62 -6.56
C VAL A 242 10.41 10.02 -5.21
N HIS A 243 10.32 10.86 -4.20
CA HIS A 243 9.84 10.44 -2.88
C HIS A 243 8.39 9.96 -2.95
N ARG A 244 8.04 8.92 -2.22
CA ARG A 244 6.72 8.26 -2.24
C ARG A 244 5.56 9.24 -2.07
N SER A 245 5.67 10.23 -1.21
CA SER A 245 4.64 11.26 -1.01
C SER A 245 4.36 12.11 -2.23
N ASN A 246 5.34 12.25 -3.14
CA ASN A 246 5.21 13.05 -4.36
C ASN A 246 4.98 12.21 -5.61
N MET A 247 5.00 10.87 -5.48
CA MET A 247 4.92 9.94 -6.61
C MET A 247 3.63 10.14 -7.43
N ARG A 248 2.48 10.29 -6.77
CA ARG A 248 1.20 10.52 -7.43
C ARG A 248 1.19 11.80 -8.26
N ASN A 249 1.81 12.88 -7.75
CA ASN A 249 1.93 14.15 -8.46
C ASN A 249 2.82 14.04 -9.68
N GLU A 250 3.96 13.36 -9.55
CA GLU A 250 4.91 13.15 -10.64
C GLU A 250 4.30 12.28 -11.74
N LEU A 251 3.64 11.19 -11.38
CA LEU A 251 2.94 10.34 -12.35
C LEU A 251 1.85 11.11 -13.10
N ALA A 252 1.02 11.86 -12.40
CA ALA A 252 -0.02 12.68 -13.04
C ALA A 252 0.58 13.67 -14.07
N ARG A 253 1.73 14.28 -13.76
CA ARG A 253 2.44 15.17 -14.64
C ARG A 253 2.95 14.46 -15.90
N LEU A 254 3.61 13.31 -15.72
CA LEU A 254 4.13 12.50 -16.85
C LEU A 254 2.99 11.99 -17.73
N LEU A 255 1.89 11.53 -17.11
CA LEU A 255 0.70 11.09 -17.82
C LEU A 255 0.04 12.21 -18.61
N ALA A 256 -0.03 13.42 -18.06
CA ALA A 256 -0.56 14.59 -18.76
C ALA A 256 0.27 14.91 -20.02
N TYR A 257 1.59 14.90 -19.92
CA TYR A 257 2.47 15.05 -21.09
C TYR A 257 2.21 13.98 -22.15
N SER A 258 2.05 12.72 -21.74
CA SER A 258 1.85 11.61 -22.68
C SER A 258 0.49 11.58 -23.35
N THR A 259 -0.54 12.22 -22.73
CA THR A 259 -1.93 12.29 -23.25
C THR A 259 -2.25 13.63 -23.94
N GLY A 260 -1.28 14.54 -24.03
CA GLY A 260 -1.49 15.87 -24.60
C GLY A 260 -2.32 16.82 -23.72
N LEU A 261 -2.56 16.47 -22.47
CA LEU A 261 -3.21 17.33 -21.49
C LEU A 261 -2.22 18.39 -20.96
N ASP A 262 -2.72 19.55 -20.54
CA ASP A 262 -1.87 20.55 -19.89
C ASP A 262 -1.42 20.05 -18.49
N PRO A 263 -0.13 19.75 -18.27
CA PRO A 263 0.37 19.25 -17.01
C PRO A 263 0.18 20.23 -15.85
N VAL A 264 0.15 21.54 -16.14
CA VAL A 264 -0.06 22.58 -15.12
C VAL A 264 -1.50 22.59 -14.67
N ALA A 265 -2.45 22.45 -15.60
CA ALA A 265 -3.87 22.34 -15.29
C ALA A 265 -4.18 21.08 -14.46
N VAL A 266 -3.63 19.93 -14.85
CA VAL A 266 -3.76 18.66 -14.10
C VAL A 266 -3.17 18.77 -12.67
N TYR A 267 -2.01 19.43 -12.54
CA TYR A 267 -1.39 19.65 -11.24
C TYR A 267 -2.23 20.54 -10.33
N LYS A 268 -2.77 21.65 -10.85
CA LYS A 268 -3.65 22.60 -10.12
C LYS A 268 -4.96 21.94 -9.69
N ALA A 269 -5.66 21.27 -10.60
CA ALA A 269 -6.90 20.57 -10.31
C ALA A 269 -6.71 19.50 -9.21
N GLY A 270 -5.56 18.83 -9.22
CA GLY A 270 -5.22 17.86 -8.17
C GLY A 270 -4.90 18.50 -6.79
N GLN A 271 -4.45 19.75 -6.75
CA GLN A 271 -4.27 20.49 -5.49
C GLN A 271 -5.60 20.99 -4.92
N GLU A 272 -6.50 21.47 -5.77
CA GLU A 272 -7.83 21.93 -5.38
C GLU A 272 -8.64 20.78 -4.76
N LYS A 273 -8.71 19.62 -5.42
CA LYS A 273 -9.33 18.41 -4.85
C LYS A 273 -8.71 17.98 -3.51
N ALA A 274 -7.39 17.99 -3.40
CA ALA A 274 -6.72 17.63 -2.14
C ALA A 274 -7.00 18.64 -1.01
N GLY A 275 -7.27 19.90 -1.35
CA GLY A 275 -7.72 20.94 -0.41
C GLY A 275 -9.17 20.70 0.03
N GLU A 276 -10.06 20.34 -0.89
CA GLU A 276 -11.47 20.03 -0.61
C GLU A 276 -11.61 18.75 0.23
N ASP A 277 -10.84 17.70 -0.08
CA ASP A 277 -10.83 16.45 0.67
C ASP A 277 -10.36 16.68 2.12
N ARG A 278 -9.29 17.47 2.34
CA ARG A 278 -8.84 17.84 3.70
C ARG A 278 -9.88 18.64 4.47
N ALA A 279 -10.51 19.62 3.83
CA ALA A 279 -11.58 20.41 4.44
C ALA A 279 -12.80 19.54 4.76
N GLY A 280 -13.11 18.55 3.94
CA GLY A 280 -14.15 17.54 4.16
C GLY A 280 -13.83 16.64 5.36
N GLU A 281 -12.58 16.15 5.46
CA GLU A 281 -12.12 15.33 6.59
C GLU A 281 -12.09 16.10 7.92
N GLU A 282 -11.67 17.36 7.91
CA GLU A 282 -11.70 18.22 9.10
C GLU A 282 -13.13 18.45 9.58
N ARG A 283 -14.08 18.78 8.68
CA ARG A 283 -15.50 18.91 9.01
C ARG A 283 -16.11 17.61 9.54
N ALA A 284 -15.79 16.47 8.93
CA ALA A 284 -16.23 15.15 9.41
C ALA A 284 -15.61 14.80 10.76
N GLY A 285 -14.37 15.18 11.02
CA GLY A 285 -13.68 15.03 12.31
C GLY A 285 -14.33 15.87 13.40
N GLU A 286 -14.67 17.13 13.10
CA GLU A 286 -15.37 18.04 14.02
C GLU A 286 -16.80 17.57 14.33
N ALA A 287 -17.54 17.07 13.34
CA ALA A 287 -18.86 16.48 13.54
C ALA A 287 -18.82 15.26 14.46
N LYS A 288 -17.88 14.33 14.25
CA LYS A 288 -17.66 13.16 15.11
C LYS A 288 -17.24 13.54 16.54
N ALA A 289 -16.44 14.59 16.70
CA ALA A 289 -16.04 15.12 18.01
C ALA A 289 -17.23 15.79 18.72
N GLY A 290 -18.09 16.51 17.99
CA GLY A 290 -19.34 17.07 18.47
C GLY A 290 -20.32 16.03 18.95
N ASP A 291 -20.51 14.94 18.19
CA ASP A 291 -21.39 13.84 18.58
C ASP A 291 -20.87 13.07 19.81
N LYS A 292 -19.55 12.85 19.92
CA LYS A 292 -18.95 12.27 21.14
C LYS A 292 -19.13 13.15 22.38
N LYS A 293 -19.00 14.48 22.22
CA LYS A 293 -19.29 15.41 23.34
C LYS A 293 -20.76 15.41 23.73
N ARG A 294 -21.69 15.40 22.77
CA ARG A 294 -23.13 15.28 23.04
C ARG A 294 -23.50 13.97 23.73
N ALA A 295 -22.92 12.84 23.29
CA ALA A 295 -23.13 11.54 23.90
C ALA A 295 -22.57 11.49 25.35
N ALA A 296 -21.40 12.09 25.60
CA ALA A 296 -20.82 12.19 26.93
C ALA A 296 -21.67 13.05 27.89
N VAL A 297 -22.19 14.18 27.40
CA VAL A 297 -23.11 15.04 28.17
C VAL A 297 -24.44 14.33 28.48
N ALA A 298 -25.02 13.65 27.49
CA ALA A 298 -26.25 12.87 27.70
C ALA A 298 -26.04 11.73 28.70
N SER A 299 -24.93 11.04 28.71
CA SER A 299 -24.55 10.02 29.67
C SER A 299 -24.36 10.60 31.08
N ALA A 300 -23.72 11.77 31.19
CA ALA A 300 -23.55 12.46 32.47
C ALA A 300 -24.90 12.93 33.08
N VAL A 301 -25.80 13.45 32.23
CA VAL A 301 -27.14 13.85 32.63
C VAL A 301 -27.98 12.63 33.09
N ALA A 302 -27.90 11.52 32.38
CA ALA A 302 -28.61 10.28 32.78
C ALA A 302 -28.10 9.72 34.12
N SER A 303 -26.76 9.76 34.33
CA SER A 303 -26.20 9.30 35.62
C SER A 303 -26.56 10.22 36.79
N ALA A 304 -26.62 11.55 36.55
CA ALA A 304 -27.08 12.51 37.56
C ALA A 304 -28.56 12.31 37.94
N ALA A 305 -29.42 12.01 36.94
CA ALA A 305 -30.84 11.70 37.18
C ALA A 305 -31.03 10.38 37.99
N GLU A 306 -30.22 9.35 37.75
CA GLU A 306 -30.24 8.12 38.55
C GLU A 306 -29.79 8.33 40.00
N VAL A 307 -28.83 9.22 40.25
CA VAL A 307 -28.35 9.58 41.58
C VAL A 307 -29.45 10.36 42.32
N ALA A 308 -30.13 11.29 41.65
CA ALA A 308 -31.26 12.05 42.22
C ALA A 308 -32.44 11.13 42.62
N THR A 309 -32.84 10.20 41.76
CA THR A 309 -33.92 9.24 42.05
C THR A 309 -33.57 8.25 43.17
N LYS A 310 -32.29 7.90 43.35
CA LYS A 310 -31.81 7.09 44.48
C LYS A 310 -31.80 7.88 45.81
N ALA A 311 -31.54 9.19 45.76
CA ALA A 311 -31.58 10.08 46.90
C ALA A 311 -33.03 10.27 47.42
N ASP A 312 -34.01 10.48 46.52
CA ASP A 312 -35.44 10.60 46.89
C ASP A 312 -36.01 9.31 47.50
N LYS A 313 -35.67 8.15 46.92
CA LYS A 313 -36.09 6.86 47.51
C LYS A 313 -35.49 6.59 48.90
N LYS A 314 -34.32 7.15 49.20
CA LYS A 314 -33.66 7.03 50.52
C LYS A 314 -34.24 7.98 51.55
N SER A 315 -34.74 9.16 51.13
CA SER A 315 -35.48 10.11 51.99
C SER A 315 -36.83 9.59 52.36
N ASP A 316 -37.60 9.01 51.39
CA ASP A 316 -38.90 8.39 51.65
C ASP A 316 -38.83 7.15 52.57
N ALA A 317 -37.77 6.35 52.42
CA ALA A 317 -37.54 5.20 53.29
C ALA A 317 -37.17 5.60 54.75
N LYS A 318 -36.50 6.75 54.93
CA LYS A 318 -36.21 7.33 56.27
C LYS A 318 -37.47 7.92 56.92
N ALA A 319 -38.36 8.59 56.16
CA ALA A 319 -39.61 9.13 56.62
C ALA A 319 -40.54 8.01 57.09
N LYS A 320 -40.70 6.94 56.33
CA LYS A 320 -41.53 5.76 56.71
C LYS A 320 -41.02 4.99 57.96
N LYS A 321 -39.66 5.03 58.20
CA LYS A 321 -39.11 4.45 59.45
C LYS A 321 -39.28 5.33 60.65
N ALA A 322 -39.41 6.64 60.56
CA ALA A 322 -39.64 7.58 61.63
C ALA A 322 -41.10 7.47 62.12
N ASP A 323 -42.06 7.34 61.21
CA ASP A 323 -43.47 7.15 61.56
C ASP A 323 -43.78 5.80 62.27
N LYS A 324 -43.09 4.73 61.86
CA LYS A 324 -43.23 3.43 62.55
C LYS A 324 -42.69 3.39 63.99
N LYS A 325 -41.80 4.31 64.35
CA LYS A 325 -41.26 4.42 65.72
C LYS A 325 -42.18 5.20 66.69
N LYS A 326 -43.10 6.03 66.18
CA LYS A 326 -44.09 6.78 66.99
C LYS A 326 -45.36 6.01 67.34
N ALA A 327 -45.58 4.85 66.66
CA ALA A 327 -46.84 4.08 66.84
C ALA A 327 -46.73 2.81 67.75
N LYS A 328 -45.88 2.81 68.78
CA LYS A 328 -45.88 1.72 69.80
C LYS A 328 -46.65 2.17 71.07
N PRO A 329 -47.78 1.58 71.40
CA PRO A 329 -48.50 1.93 72.60
C PRO A 329 -47.83 1.35 73.87
N LYS A 330 -47.77 2.19 74.91
CA LYS A 330 -47.35 1.79 76.26
C LYS A 330 -48.37 0.82 76.85
N ALA A 331 -48.02 -0.45 76.97
CA ALA A 331 -48.81 -1.39 77.76
C ALA A 331 -48.46 -1.24 79.23
N LYS A 332 -49.48 -0.94 80.02
CA LYS A 332 -49.45 -0.80 81.47
C LYS A 332 -49.17 -2.13 82.16
N ALA A 333 -48.34 -2.09 83.21
CA ALA A 333 -48.23 -3.09 84.24
C ALA A 333 -49.45 -3.08 85.13
N LYS A 334 -49.99 -4.25 85.50
CA LYS A 334 -50.69 -4.54 86.75
C LYS A 334 -50.51 -5.99 87.09
N LYS A 335 -49.83 -6.20 88.20
CA LYS A 335 -50.12 -7.00 89.36
C LYS A 335 -50.65 -8.44 89.20
N GLY A 336 -49.93 -9.30 89.86
CA GLY A 336 -50.31 -10.57 90.36
C GLY A 336 -49.07 -11.32 90.82
#